data_ed055fb97ba3010641947f739e1d1f14
#
_entry.id   ed055fb97ba3010641947f739e1d1f14
#
_cell.length_a   1.000
_cell.length_b   1.000
_cell.length_c   1.000
_cell.angle_alpha   90.00
_cell.angle_beta   90.00
_cell.angle_gamma   90.00
#
_symmetry.space_group_name_H-M   'P 1'
#
loop_
_entity.id
_entity.type
_entity.pdbx_description
1 polymer ?
#
loop_
_entity_poly.entity_id
_entity_poly.type
_entity_poly.pdbx_seq_one_letter_code
_entity_poly.pdbx_strand_id
1 'polypeptide(L)'
;LQKPANLPRFSWGPWLGKSVGTAVVLIAVLHLHYAGYLGKAPGPEDPWIRGLAEHLSRTDAKFYGASWCPHCIEQKELFGSSGRRVPYIECSSGGAGTKQTAVCNEAGIKNYPTWVINGQRYTGTQSLDALAQYSKYKSAGDKP
;
A
#
# COMPACT_ATOMS: atom_id res chain seq x y z
N LEU A 1 15.98 73.18 27.22
CA LEU A 1 15.69 72.33 26.05
C LEU A 1 16.74 71.22 26.00
N GLN A 2 16.44 70.06 26.57
CA GLN A 2 17.29 68.88 26.57
C GLN A 2 17.17 68.11 25.27
N LYS A 3 18.29 67.84 24.61
CA LYS A 3 18.41 67.04 23.40
C LYS A 3 18.14 65.57 23.74
N PRO A 4 17.32 64.84 22.97
CA PRO A 4 17.00 63.45 23.26
C PRO A 4 18.23 62.55 23.09
N ALA A 5 18.42 61.65 24.03
CA ALA A 5 19.53 60.66 24.06
C ALA A 5 19.51 59.79 22.81
N ASN A 6 20.67 59.57 22.21
CA ASN A 6 20.89 58.62 21.11
C ASN A 6 20.46 57.20 21.51
N LEU A 7 19.42 56.71 20.94
CA LEU A 7 19.05 55.30 20.99
C LEU A 7 20.09 54.47 20.21
N PRO A 8 20.56 53.35 20.74
CA PRO A 8 21.51 52.50 20.02
C PRO A 8 20.87 52.01 18.74
N ARG A 9 21.48 52.27 17.60
CA ARG A 9 21.13 51.65 16.34
C ARG A 9 21.46 50.18 16.45
N PHE A 10 20.44 49.31 16.55
CA PHE A 10 20.59 47.89 16.47
C PHE A 10 21.00 47.56 15.02
N SER A 11 22.28 47.26 14.81
CA SER A 11 22.77 46.82 13.51
C SER A 11 22.48 45.33 13.39
N TRP A 12 21.59 44.98 12.49
CA TRP A 12 21.40 43.57 12.07
C TRP A 12 22.69 43.17 11.34
N GLY A 13 23.58 42.46 12.04
CA GLY A 13 24.85 42.03 11.49
C GLY A 13 24.64 41.06 10.33
N PRO A 14 25.62 40.87 9.43
CA PRO A 14 25.56 40.06 8.22
C PRO A 14 25.33 38.55 8.49
N TRP A 15 25.21 38.17 9.74
CA TRP A 15 24.99 36.78 10.18
C TRP A 15 23.56 36.28 9.97
N LEU A 16 22.55 37.15 10.00
CA LEU A 16 21.17 36.76 9.81
C LEU A 16 20.88 36.38 8.35
N GLY A 17 21.55 36.95 7.38
CA GLY A 17 21.37 36.62 5.97
C GLY A 17 21.84 35.21 5.60
N LYS A 18 22.88 34.70 6.27
CA LYS A 18 23.42 33.35 6.02
C LYS A 18 22.58 32.25 6.67
N SER A 19 22.03 32.51 7.87
CA SER A 19 21.21 31.55 8.60
C SER A 19 19.81 31.39 8.01
N VAL A 20 19.22 32.46 7.47
CA VAL A 20 17.90 32.40 6.80
C VAL A 20 18.02 31.64 5.47
N GLY A 21 19.09 31.87 4.70
CA GLY A 21 19.32 31.15 3.44
C GLY A 21 19.49 29.63 3.65
N THR A 22 20.26 29.23 4.66
CA THR A 22 20.44 27.79 4.98
C THR A 22 19.17 27.14 5.50
N ALA A 23 18.36 27.83 6.31
CA ALA A 23 17.08 27.32 6.78
C ALA A 23 16.09 27.11 5.64
N VAL A 24 15.99 28.03 4.69
CA VAL A 24 15.11 27.92 3.51
C VAL A 24 15.54 26.73 2.63
N VAL A 25 16.83 26.55 2.40
CA VAL A 25 17.35 25.42 1.61
C VAL A 25 17.07 24.09 2.32
N LEU A 26 17.28 24.01 3.63
CA LEU A 26 16.97 22.80 4.40
C LEU A 26 15.48 22.46 4.41
N ILE A 27 14.60 23.47 4.53
CA ILE A 27 13.16 23.27 4.47
C ILE A 27 12.74 22.81 3.06
N ALA A 28 13.32 23.39 2.00
CA ALA A 28 13.06 22.97 0.63
C ALA A 28 13.52 21.52 0.36
N VAL A 29 14.72 21.16 0.84
CA VAL A 29 15.25 19.78 0.72
C VAL A 29 14.40 18.80 1.54
N LEU A 30 14.00 19.18 2.75
CA LEU A 30 13.07 18.38 3.57
C LEU A 30 11.70 18.22 2.88
N HIS A 31 11.14 19.29 2.28
CA HIS A 31 9.89 19.21 1.54
C HIS A 31 10.01 18.30 0.30
N LEU A 32 11.10 18.39 -0.44
CA LEU A 32 11.36 17.52 -1.58
C LEU A 32 11.54 16.05 -1.16
N HIS A 33 12.22 15.81 -0.05
CA HIS A 33 12.36 14.48 0.54
C HIS A 33 11.03 13.94 1.07
N TYR A 34 10.26 14.77 1.78
CA TYR A 34 8.95 14.37 2.30
C TYR A 34 7.92 14.18 1.18
N ALA A 35 7.92 15.00 0.15
CA ALA A 35 7.04 14.85 -1.01
C ALA A 35 7.39 13.61 -1.85
N GLY A 36 8.66 13.17 -1.86
CA GLY A 36 9.09 11.90 -2.45
C GLY A 36 8.86 10.69 -1.54
N TYR A 37 8.84 10.90 -0.22
CA TYR A 37 8.65 9.86 0.81
C TYR A 37 7.18 9.62 1.18
N LEU A 38 6.33 10.62 1.03
CA LEU A 38 4.88 10.44 1.02
C LEU A 38 4.53 9.79 -0.31
N GLY A 39 4.63 8.46 -0.31
CA GLY A 39 4.53 7.61 -1.47
C GLY A 39 3.49 8.11 -2.46
N LYS A 40 3.85 8.04 -3.73
CA LYS A 40 2.97 8.33 -4.86
C LYS A 40 1.55 7.90 -4.50
N ALA A 41 0.64 8.87 -4.39
CA ALA A 41 -0.75 8.57 -4.10
C ALA A 41 -1.18 7.41 -5.00
N PRO A 42 -1.82 6.37 -4.47
CA PRO A 42 -2.24 5.25 -5.31
C PRO A 42 -2.99 5.83 -6.51
N GLY A 43 -2.55 5.43 -7.70
CA GLY A 43 -3.18 5.86 -8.94
C GLY A 43 -4.69 5.57 -8.92
N PRO A 44 -5.47 6.16 -9.84
CA PRO A 44 -6.89 5.85 -9.96
C PRO A 44 -7.08 4.34 -10.06
N GLU A 45 -8.08 3.80 -9.35
CA GLU A 45 -8.40 2.37 -9.42
C GLU A 45 -8.79 2.01 -10.85
N ASP A 46 -8.16 0.99 -11.41
CA ASP A 46 -8.61 0.38 -12.66
C ASP A 46 -10.00 -0.23 -12.44
N PRO A 47 -11.03 0.15 -13.21
CA PRO A 47 -12.40 -0.32 -13.01
C PRO A 47 -12.55 -1.83 -13.13
N TRP A 48 -11.80 -2.48 -14.03
CA TRP A 48 -11.84 -3.92 -14.23
C TRP A 48 -11.23 -4.66 -13.03
N ILE A 49 -10.03 -4.21 -12.58
CA ILE A 49 -9.34 -4.79 -11.40
C ILE A 49 -10.19 -4.61 -10.15
N ARG A 50 -10.78 -3.43 -9.97
CA ARG A 50 -11.71 -3.16 -8.87
C ARG A 50 -12.91 -4.11 -8.91
N GLY A 51 -13.54 -4.25 -10.08
CA GLY A 51 -14.66 -5.15 -10.26
C GLY A 51 -14.32 -6.60 -9.96
N LEU A 52 -13.14 -7.08 -10.39
CA LEU A 52 -12.64 -8.41 -10.06
C LEU A 52 -12.44 -8.60 -8.56
N ALA A 53 -11.78 -7.65 -7.87
CA ALA A 53 -11.55 -7.74 -6.43
C ALA A 53 -12.86 -7.78 -5.63
N GLU A 54 -13.83 -6.94 -6.01
CA GLU A 54 -15.18 -6.94 -5.43
C GLU A 54 -15.95 -8.23 -5.73
N HIS A 55 -15.82 -8.78 -6.95
CA HIS A 55 -16.42 -10.05 -7.31
C HIS A 55 -15.88 -11.21 -6.47
N LEU A 56 -14.56 -11.31 -6.33
CA LEU A 56 -13.91 -12.32 -5.49
C LEU A 56 -14.40 -12.24 -4.03
N SER A 57 -14.54 -11.04 -3.49
CA SER A 57 -15.06 -10.85 -2.12
C SER A 57 -16.53 -11.27 -1.98
N ARG A 58 -17.36 -11.02 -3.00
CA ARG A 58 -18.81 -11.39 -2.96
C ARG A 58 -19.06 -12.85 -3.20
N THR A 59 -18.18 -13.56 -3.91
CA THR A 59 -18.34 -14.97 -4.28
C THR A 59 -17.69 -15.94 -3.29
N ASP A 60 -17.39 -15.48 -2.08
CA ASP A 60 -16.75 -16.25 -1.00
C ASP A 60 -15.38 -16.84 -1.39
N ALA A 61 -14.71 -16.25 -2.37
CA ALA A 61 -13.32 -16.57 -2.62
C ALA A 61 -12.47 -16.20 -1.38
N LYS A 62 -11.38 -16.92 -1.14
CA LYS A 62 -10.49 -16.70 0.01
C LYS A 62 -9.04 -16.68 -0.46
N PHE A 63 -8.32 -15.67 -0.06
CA PHE A 63 -6.90 -15.51 -0.30
C PHE A 63 -6.13 -15.72 1.01
N TYR A 64 -5.60 -16.91 1.21
CA TYR A 64 -4.80 -17.27 2.37
C TYR A 64 -3.33 -16.91 2.13
N GLY A 65 -2.74 -16.14 3.06
CA GLY A 65 -1.37 -15.70 2.93
C GLY A 65 -0.75 -15.31 4.25
N ALA A 66 0.48 -14.83 4.18
CA ALA A 66 1.19 -14.25 5.30
C ALA A 66 1.74 -12.87 4.90
N SER A 67 1.63 -11.89 5.80
CA SER A 67 2.01 -10.50 5.54
C SER A 67 3.49 -10.31 5.19
N TRP A 68 4.34 -11.21 5.64
CA TRP A 68 5.77 -11.24 5.37
C TRP A 68 6.17 -12.03 4.12
N CYS A 69 5.24 -12.77 3.50
CA CYS A 69 5.53 -13.64 2.35
C CYS A 69 5.65 -12.81 1.07
N PRO A 70 6.80 -12.84 0.35
CA PRO A 70 7.01 -12.04 -0.85
C PRO A 70 5.96 -12.28 -1.93
N HIS A 71 5.59 -13.53 -2.21
CA HIS A 71 4.56 -13.86 -3.20
C HIS A 71 3.15 -13.42 -2.80
N CYS A 72 2.86 -13.28 -1.50
CA CYS A 72 1.59 -12.71 -1.03
C CYS A 72 1.55 -11.19 -1.25
N ILE A 73 2.69 -10.52 -1.04
CA ILE A 73 2.86 -9.10 -1.32
C ILE A 73 2.68 -8.86 -2.82
N GLU A 74 3.43 -9.60 -3.66
CA GLU A 74 3.30 -9.57 -5.12
C GLU A 74 1.86 -9.76 -5.58
N GLN A 75 1.16 -10.76 -5.03
CA GLN A 75 -0.25 -11.01 -5.35
C GLN A 75 -1.15 -9.82 -5.04
N LYS A 76 -0.94 -9.13 -3.92
CA LYS A 76 -1.70 -7.91 -3.58
C LYS A 76 -1.35 -6.75 -4.51
N GLU A 77 -0.08 -6.62 -4.90
CA GLU A 77 0.40 -5.57 -5.79
C GLU A 77 -0.22 -5.66 -7.19
N LEU A 78 -0.51 -6.88 -7.69
CA LEU A 78 -1.24 -7.05 -8.95
C LEU A 78 -2.60 -6.34 -8.96
N PHE A 79 -3.26 -6.22 -7.81
CA PHE A 79 -4.51 -5.49 -7.67
C PHE A 79 -4.33 -3.97 -7.49
N GLY A 80 -3.10 -3.48 -7.35
CA GLY A 80 -2.81 -2.07 -7.15
C GLY A 80 -3.64 -1.47 -6.00
N SER A 81 -4.27 -0.32 -6.25
CA SER A 81 -5.14 0.36 -5.28
C SER A 81 -6.36 -0.45 -4.84
N SER A 82 -6.77 -1.45 -5.62
CA SER A 82 -7.87 -2.36 -5.28
C SER A 82 -7.46 -3.53 -4.38
N GLY A 83 -6.16 -3.70 -4.07
CA GLY A 83 -5.65 -4.78 -3.22
C GLY A 83 -6.28 -4.85 -1.82
N ARG A 84 -6.77 -3.74 -1.28
CA ARG A 84 -7.51 -3.68 0.00
C ARG A 84 -8.90 -4.34 -0.04
N ARG A 85 -9.45 -4.58 -1.25
CA ARG A 85 -10.76 -5.22 -1.46
C ARG A 85 -10.67 -6.72 -1.58
N VAL A 86 -9.45 -7.24 -1.74
CA VAL A 86 -9.19 -8.67 -1.89
C VAL A 86 -9.55 -9.42 -0.60
N PRO A 87 -10.24 -10.57 -0.66
CA PRO A 87 -10.67 -11.34 0.51
C PRO A 87 -9.49 -12.07 1.19
N TYR A 88 -8.59 -11.30 1.78
CA TYR A 88 -7.35 -11.79 2.38
C TYR A 88 -7.55 -12.33 3.79
N ILE A 89 -6.93 -13.48 4.07
CA ILE A 89 -6.90 -14.12 5.38
C ILE A 89 -5.44 -14.25 5.79
N GLU A 90 -5.08 -13.61 6.91
CA GLU A 90 -3.75 -13.68 7.49
C GLU A 90 -3.54 -15.02 8.20
N CYS A 91 -2.54 -15.77 7.76
CA CYS A 91 -2.21 -17.08 8.31
C CYS A 91 -1.02 -17.05 9.29
N SER A 92 -0.17 -16.02 9.26
CA SER A 92 1.03 -15.94 10.08
C SER A 92 1.58 -14.52 10.14
N SER A 93 1.06 -13.71 11.06
CA SER A 93 1.47 -12.30 11.23
C SER A 93 2.81 -12.11 11.96
N GLY A 94 3.30 -13.13 12.65
CA GLY A 94 4.51 -13.03 13.48
C GLY A 94 5.84 -13.22 12.74
N GLY A 95 5.81 -13.36 11.41
CA GLY A 95 7.02 -13.60 10.60
C GLY A 95 7.23 -15.07 10.22
N ALA A 96 8.28 -15.31 9.43
CA ALA A 96 8.65 -16.65 8.99
C ALA A 96 8.94 -17.56 10.19
N GLY A 97 8.41 -18.80 10.17
CA GLY A 97 8.59 -19.79 11.24
C GLY A 97 7.63 -19.64 12.42
N THR A 98 6.76 -18.62 12.45
CA THR A 98 5.73 -18.53 13.48
C THR A 98 4.59 -19.51 13.23
N LYS A 99 3.88 -19.84 14.31
CA LYS A 99 2.76 -20.78 14.24
C LYS A 99 1.64 -20.23 13.35
N GLN A 100 1.14 -21.09 12.45
CA GLN A 100 -0.01 -20.77 11.61
C GLN A 100 -1.28 -20.60 12.44
N THR A 101 -2.15 -19.67 12.02
CA THR A 101 -3.45 -19.43 12.67
C THR A 101 -4.38 -20.64 12.57
N ALA A 102 -5.32 -20.76 13.52
CA ALA A 102 -6.29 -21.85 13.55
C ALA A 102 -7.11 -21.92 12.26
N VAL A 103 -7.60 -20.79 11.76
CA VAL A 103 -8.42 -20.71 10.54
C VAL A 103 -7.70 -21.28 9.32
N CYS A 104 -6.40 -21.06 9.21
CA CYS A 104 -5.61 -21.57 8.08
C CYS A 104 -5.25 -23.05 8.25
N ASN A 105 -5.06 -23.51 9.50
CA ASN A 105 -4.88 -24.94 9.79
C ASN A 105 -6.15 -25.74 9.49
N GLU A 106 -7.30 -25.28 9.93
CA GLU A 106 -8.62 -25.88 9.66
C GLU A 106 -8.93 -25.89 8.16
N ALA A 107 -8.58 -24.83 7.46
CA ALA A 107 -8.66 -24.77 5.99
C ALA A 107 -7.62 -25.66 5.30
N GLY A 108 -6.69 -26.29 6.04
CA GLY A 108 -5.66 -27.20 5.49
C GLY A 108 -4.67 -26.50 4.56
N ILE A 109 -4.38 -25.21 4.82
CA ILE A 109 -3.43 -24.42 4.01
C ILE A 109 -2.00 -24.89 4.32
N LYS A 110 -1.23 -25.21 3.27
CA LYS A 110 0.16 -25.69 3.39
C LYS A 110 1.18 -24.72 2.83
N ASN A 111 0.77 -23.88 1.87
CA ASN A 111 1.65 -22.97 1.16
C ASN A 111 1.00 -21.58 1.03
N TYR A 112 1.82 -20.55 0.91
CA TYR A 112 1.39 -19.16 0.69
C TYR A 112 1.96 -18.61 -0.62
N PRO A 113 1.17 -17.84 -1.36
CA PRO A 113 -0.27 -17.66 -1.24
C PRO A 113 -1.06 -18.89 -1.68
N THR A 114 -2.26 -19.09 -1.13
CA THR A 114 -3.23 -20.06 -1.65
C THR A 114 -4.60 -19.37 -1.79
N TRP A 115 -5.15 -19.41 -2.98
CA TRP A 115 -6.51 -19.04 -3.25
C TRP A 115 -7.45 -20.23 -3.12
N VAL A 116 -8.62 -20.02 -2.56
CA VAL A 116 -9.73 -20.96 -2.60
C VAL A 116 -10.89 -20.27 -3.31
N ILE A 117 -11.26 -20.75 -4.49
CA ILE A 117 -12.31 -20.17 -5.34
C ILE A 117 -13.23 -21.29 -5.81
N ASN A 118 -14.51 -21.17 -5.57
CA ASN A 118 -15.50 -22.21 -5.90
C ASN A 118 -15.09 -23.61 -5.36
N GLY A 119 -14.50 -23.67 -4.17
CA GLY A 119 -14.02 -24.90 -3.54
C GLY A 119 -12.71 -25.45 -4.10
N GLN A 120 -12.16 -24.88 -5.15
CA GLN A 120 -10.89 -25.28 -5.75
C GLN A 120 -9.72 -24.47 -5.15
N ARG A 121 -8.55 -25.09 -5.04
CA ARG A 121 -7.32 -24.50 -4.50
C ARG A 121 -6.34 -24.18 -5.61
N TYR A 122 -5.80 -22.97 -5.56
CA TYR A 122 -4.77 -22.46 -6.49
C TYR A 122 -3.61 -21.92 -5.66
N THR A 123 -2.48 -22.61 -5.68
CA THR A 123 -1.29 -22.27 -4.89
C THR A 123 -0.33 -21.41 -5.72
N GLY A 124 0.34 -20.46 -5.06
CA GLY A 124 1.25 -19.51 -5.69
C GLY A 124 0.53 -18.26 -6.21
N THR A 125 1.33 -17.29 -6.65
CA THR A 125 0.82 -16.04 -7.26
C THR A 125 0.01 -16.38 -8.52
N GLN A 126 -1.21 -15.89 -8.61
CA GLN A 126 -2.11 -16.07 -9.74
C GLN A 126 -2.23 -14.75 -10.52
N SER A 127 -2.25 -14.83 -11.86
CA SER A 127 -2.54 -13.65 -12.66
C SER A 127 -4.00 -13.20 -12.46
N LEU A 128 -4.28 -11.92 -12.70
CA LEU A 128 -5.64 -11.39 -12.59
C LEU A 128 -6.60 -12.08 -13.57
N ASP A 129 -6.13 -12.41 -14.78
CA ASP A 129 -6.92 -13.15 -15.77
C ASP A 129 -7.26 -14.56 -15.30
N ALA A 130 -6.29 -15.25 -14.68
CA ALA A 130 -6.53 -16.58 -14.10
C ALA A 130 -7.58 -16.51 -12.97
N LEU A 131 -7.47 -15.51 -12.08
CA LEU A 131 -8.46 -15.29 -11.01
C LEU A 131 -9.85 -14.96 -11.57
N ALA A 132 -9.94 -14.17 -12.65
CA ALA A 132 -11.19 -13.89 -13.35
C ALA A 132 -11.80 -15.17 -13.93
N GLN A 133 -11.00 -16.01 -14.57
CA GLN A 133 -11.40 -17.31 -15.10
C GLN A 133 -11.93 -18.24 -13.99
N TYR A 134 -11.16 -18.43 -12.91
CA TYR A 134 -11.52 -19.34 -11.82
C TYR A 134 -12.79 -18.90 -11.09
N SER A 135 -12.98 -17.60 -10.93
CA SER A 135 -14.16 -17.02 -10.29
C SER A 135 -15.34 -16.81 -11.25
N LYS A 136 -15.16 -17.06 -12.55
CA LYS A 136 -16.14 -16.78 -13.61
C LYS A 136 -16.55 -15.30 -13.65
N TYR A 137 -15.60 -14.41 -13.32
CA TYR A 137 -15.82 -12.97 -13.39
C TYR A 137 -15.99 -12.55 -14.85
N LYS A 138 -17.06 -11.79 -15.09
CA LYS A 138 -17.29 -11.10 -16.36
C LYS A 138 -17.47 -9.62 -16.05
N SER A 139 -16.69 -8.78 -16.71
CA SER A 139 -16.87 -7.34 -16.56
C SER A 139 -18.12 -6.89 -17.32
N ALA A 140 -18.71 -5.76 -16.89
CA ALA A 140 -19.86 -5.19 -17.59
C ALA A 140 -19.55 -4.77 -19.06
N GLY A 141 -18.27 -4.78 -19.46
CA GLY A 141 -17.79 -4.49 -20.81
C GLY A 141 -17.41 -5.74 -21.64
N ASP A 142 -17.39 -6.93 -21.03
CA ASP A 142 -17.17 -8.17 -21.77
C ASP A 142 -18.46 -8.51 -22.53
N LYS A 143 -18.46 -8.15 -23.83
CA LYS A 143 -19.51 -8.59 -24.73
C LYS A 143 -19.45 -10.12 -24.85
N PRO A 144 -20.63 -10.79 -24.89
CA PRO A 144 -20.69 -12.23 -25.11
C PRO A 144 -20.11 -12.66 -26.46
#